data_3eb0dfeb4e9b764224ddd500c9e18a46
#
_entry.id   3eb0dfeb4e9b764224ddd500c9e18a46
#
_cell.length_a   1.000
_cell.length_b   1.000
_cell.length_c   1.000
_cell.angle_alpha   90.00
_cell.angle_beta   90.00
_cell.angle_gamma   90.00
#
_symmetry.space_group_name_H-M   'P 1'
#
loop_
_entity.id
_entity.type
_entity.pdbx_description
1 polymer ?
#
loop_
_entity_poly.entity_id
_entity_poly.type
_entity_poly.pdbx_seq_one_letter_code
_entity_poly.pdbx_strand_id
1 'polypeptide(L)'
;MPFAIHELHNAYRAYRQFQDSNPPLHHARYIFPFFRGSYFAYRKVDVLRTVVIAKAISVNPSYVDIGCGYGDFLDKVRQLLPDARGIEKHGSIFYAFQISKPDYINLMSAEDLSESVDVAFVGWMEPGQDFRRFVAKCAKCVVTTFDTGGQCGISSGCEYEEFGFQRVAWWRTPSWIDVNGQLMNRYYTPSLDLGKKEQLAKLRTAHNFWYVYAKPELTARIESGLQWWLKKLEDPNDRFDFESVLD
;
A
#
# COMPACT_ATOMS: atom_id res chain seq x y z
N MET A 1 13.75 -4.90 3.79
CA MET A 1 15.19 -4.71 3.51
C MET A 1 15.33 -3.65 2.44
N PRO A 2 16.28 -2.71 2.56
CA PRO A 2 16.56 -1.79 1.48
C PRO A 2 17.05 -2.57 0.26
N PHE A 3 16.56 -2.22 -0.92
CA PHE A 3 17.06 -2.83 -2.15
C PHE A 3 18.50 -2.40 -2.38
N ALA A 4 19.40 -3.34 -2.55
CA ALA A 4 20.73 -3.02 -3.01
C ALA A 4 20.65 -2.46 -4.45
N ILE A 5 21.55 -1.54 -4.80
CA ILE A 5 21.57 -0.90 -6.13
C ILE A 5 21.59 -1.94 -7.26
N HIS A 6 22.30 -3.06 -7.08
CA HIS A 6 22.34 -4.12 -8.09
C HIS A 6 21.00 -4.84 -8.27
N GLU A 7 20.18 -4.98 -7.21
CA GLU A 7 18.83 -5.54 -7.30
C GLU A 7 17.91 -4.60 -8.06
N LEU A 8 18.05 -3.30 -7.85
CA LEU A 8 17.34 -2.29 -8.60
C LEU A 8 17.69 -2.34 -10.10
N HIS A 9 18.96 -2.51 -10.43
CA HIS A 9 19.43 -2.67 -11.82
C HIS A 9 18.84 -3.92 -12.47
N ASN A 10 18.74 -5.03 -11.73
CA ASN A 10 18.12 -6.26 -12.23
C ASN A 10 16.62 -6.09 -12.44
N ALA A 11 15.94 -5.47 -11.48
CA ALA A 11 14.51 -5.16 -11.58
C ALA A 11 14.22 -4.25 -12.78
N TYR A 12 15.07 -3.24 -12.99
CA TYR A 12 14.92 -2.35 -14.14
C TYR A 12 15.15 -3.07 -15.48
N ARG A 13 16.14 -3.93 -15.58
CA ARG A 13 16.37 -4.74 -16.79
C ARG A 13 15.18 -5.63 -17.12
N ALA A 14 14.65 -6.33 -16.11
CA ALA A 14 13.47 -7.17 -16.28
C ALA A 14 12.24 -6.34 -16.70
N TYR A 15 12.07 -5.15 -16.11
CA TYR A 15 11.02 -4.23 -16.50
C TYR A 15 11.17 -3.73 -17.93
N ARG A 16 12.39 -3.46 -18.38
CA ARG A 16 12.68 -3.08 -19.76
C ARG A 16 12.32 -4.19 -20.74
N GLN A 17 12.75 -5.42 -20.47
CA GLN A 17 12.41 -6.58 -21.30
C GLN A 17 10.88 -6.77 -21.39
N PHE A 18 10.19 -6.55 -20.27
CA PHE A 18 8.74 -6.57 -20.28
C PHE A 18 8.14 -5.46 -21.15
N GLN A 19 8.65 -4.24 -21.08
CA GLN A 19 8.20 -3.14 -21.94
C GLN A 19 8.46 -3.39 -23.41
N ASP A 20 9.61 -4.00 -23.74
CA ASP A 20 9.98 -4.36 -25.12
C ASP A 20 9.03 -5.43 -25.71
N SER A 21 8.34 -6.21 -24.85
CA SER A 21 7.24 -7.11 -25.27
C SER A 21 5.94 -6.41 -25.63
N ASN A 22 5.91 -5.08 -25.57
CA ASN A 22 4.78 -4.23 -25.90
C ASN A 22 3.48 -4.54 -25.12
N PRO A 23 3.54 -4.68 -23.77
CA PRO A 23 2.34 -4.97 -22.98
C PRO A 23 1.37 -3.80 -22.99
N PRO A 24 0.07 -4.04 -22.65
CA PRO A 24 -0.87 -2.98 -22.41
C PRO A 24 -0.32 -1.99 -21.34
N LEU A 25 -0.38 -0.69 -21.65
CA LEU A 25 0.24 0.35 -20.82
C LEU A 25 -0.24 0.40 -19.37
N HIS A 26 -1.51 0.06 -19.15
CA HIS A 26 -2.07 0.00 -17.81
C HIS A 26 -1.44 -1.09 -16.94
N HIS A 27 -0.78 -2.08 -17.54
CA HIS A 27 -0.04 -3.10 -16.79
C HIS A 27 1.31 -2.59 -16.27
N ALA A 28 1.92 -1.60 -16.91
CA ALA A 28 3.28 -1.14 -16.56
C ALA A 28 3.38 -0.68 -15.10
N ARG A 29 2.36 -0.01 -14.57
CA ARG A 29 2.33 0.48 -13.19
C ARG A 29 2.20 -0.64 -12.14
N TYR A 30 1.70 -1.81 -12.54
CA TYR A 30 1.57 -2.96 -11.64
C TYR A 30 2.79 -3.87 -11.67
N ILE A 31 3.53 -3.88 -12.76
CA ILE A 31 4.55 -4.89 -13.02
C ILE A 31 5.89 -4.50 -12.42
N PHE A 32 6.26 -3.21 -12.48
CA PHE A 32 7.50 -2.79 -11.86
C PHE A 32 7.56 -3.03 -10.35
N PRO A 33 6.49 -2.83 -9.56
CA PRO A 33 6.47 -3.21 -8.16
C PRO A 33 6.81 -4.68 -7.92
N PHE A 34 6.35 -5.59 -8.76
CA PHE A 34 6.69 -7.01 -8.65
C PHE A 34 8.19 -7.26 -8.79
N PHE A 35 8.86 -6.61 -9.74
CA PHE A 35 10.30 -6.74 -9.89
C PHE A 35 11.08 -6.17 -8.71
N ARG A 36 10.48 -5.25 -7.98
CA ARG A 36 11.04 -4.69 -6.75
C ARG A 36 10.71 -5.48 -5.49
N GLY A 37 9.77 -6.38 -5.53
CA GLY A 37 9.24 -7.06 -4.37
C GLY A 37 8.28 -6.18 -3.54
N SER A 38 7.58 -5.23 -4.17
CA SER A 38 6.58 -4.37 -3.55
C SER A 38 5.34 -4.28 -4.41
N TYR A 39 4.14 -4.33 -3.82
CA TYR A 39 2.89 -4.35 -4.57
C TYR A 39 2.35 -2.96 -4.90
N PHE A 40 2.53 -2.00 -4.02
CA PHE A 40 2.12 -0.61 -4.20
C PHE A 40 3.16 0.36 -3.63
N ALA A 41 3.13 1.62 -4.08
CA ALA A 41 4.06 2.62 -3.59
C ALA A 41 3.66 3.09 -2.19
N TYR A 42 4.60 3.05 -1.26
CA TYR A 42 4.47 3.63 0.07
C TYR A 42 5.83 4.18 0.53
N ARG A 43 5.79 5.08 1.47
CA ARG A 43 6.96 5.69 2.09
C ARG A 43 7.07 5.23 3.53
N LYS A 44 8.23 5.41 4.12
CA LYS A 44 8.44 5.18 5.56
C LYS A 44 7.41 5.93 6.42
N VAL A 45 7.09 7.18 6.06
CA VAL A 45 6.08 7.97 6.77
C VAL A 45 4.68 7.35 6.71
N ASP A 46 4.32 6.64 5.64
CA ASP A 46 3.02 5.98 5.51
C ASP A 46 2.93 4.77 6.47
N VAL A 47 4.04 4.03 6.62
CA VAL A 47 4.16 2.98 7.64
C VAL A 47 4.03 3.57 9.05
N LEU A 48 4.75 4.66 9.32
CA LEU A 48 4.72 5.32 10.63
C LEU A 48 3.32 5.86 10.96
N ARG A 49 2.62 6.47 10.01
CA ARG A 49 1.22 6.92 10.18
C ARG A 49 0.31 5.75 10.56
N THR A 50 0.43 4.62 9.85
CA THR A 50 -0.36 3.41 10.14
C THR A 50 -0.08 2.89 11.56
N VAL A 51 1.17 2.86 11.98
CA VAL A 51 1.57 2.46 13.34
C VAL A 51 1.05 3.43 14.39
N VAL A 52 1.14 4.74 14.15
CA VAL A 52 0.62 5.79 15.04
C VAL A 52 -0.89 5.64 15.23
N ILE A 53 -1.63 5.40 14.15
CA ILE A 53 -3.08 5.14 14.20
C ILE A 53 -3.36 3.95 15.12
N ALA A 54 -2.66 2.84 14.91
CA ALA A 54 -2.85 1.64 15.72
C ALA A 54 -2.52 1.90 17.21
N LYS A 55 -1.40 2.55 17.50
CA LYS A 55 -0.99 2.89 18.87
C LYS A 55 -1.90 3.94 19.52
N ALA A 56 -2.57 4.79 18.74
CA ALA A 56 -3.59 5.69 19.26
C ALA A 56 -4.82 4.93 19.76
N ILE A 57 -5.15 3.78 19.22
CA ILE A 57 -6.30 2.97 19.62
C ILE A 57 -5.97 2.12 20.85
N SER A 58 -4.80 1.49 20.88
CA SER A 58 -4.39 0.60 21.96
C SER A 58 -2.88 0.62 22.14
N VAL A 59 -2.41 0.35 23.36
CA VAL A 59 -0.98 0.17 23.65
C VAL A 59 -0.42 -1.05 22.91
N ASN A 60 -1.21 -2.13 22.88
CA ASN A 60 -0.93 -3.37 22.16
C ASN A 60 -2.05 -3.60 21.13
N PRO A 61 -2.03 -2.88 20.00
CA PRO A 61 -3.11 -2.96 19.05
C PRO A 61 -3.09 -4.28 18.27
N SER A 62 -4.26 -4.88 18.09
CA SER A 62 -4.45 -5.93 17.11
C SER A 62 -4.52 -5.31 15.71
N TYR A 63 -3.61 -5.75 14.84
CA TYR A 63 -3.49 -5.25 13.47
C TYR A 63 -3.57 -6.40 12.47
N VAL A 64 -4.38 -6.24 11.44
CA VAL A 64 -4.45 -7.19 10.33
C VAL A 64 -4.35 -6.48 8.98
N ASP A 65 -3.48 -6.99 8.12
CA ASP A 65 -3.34 -6.59 6.72
C ASP A 65 -4.16 -7.55 5.87
N ILE A 66 -5.22 -7.04 5.23
CA ILE A 66 -6.21 -7.83 4.49
C ILE A 66 -5.89 -7.79 3.00
N GLY A 67 -5.67 -8.96 2.41
CA GLY A 67 -5.12 -9.06 1.06
C GLY A 67 -3.67 -8.59 1.02
N CYS A 68 -2.89 -9.02 2.01
CA CYS A 68 -1.53 -8.53 2.24
C CYS A 68 -0.53 -8.93 1.15
N GLY A 69 -0.96 -9.70 0.15
CA GLY A 69 -0.05 -10.24 -0.83
C GLY A 69 1.02 -11.11 -0.17
N TYR A 70 2.27 -10.91 -0.55
CA TYR A 70 3.40 -11.60 0.09
C TYR A 70 3.94 -10.86 1.33
N GLY A 71 3.32 -9.74 1.73
CA GLY A 71 3.53 -9.10 3.02
C GLY A 71 4.65 -8.05 3.06
N ASP A 72 5.03 -7.42 1.96
CA ASP A 72 6.13 -6.44 1.95
C ASP A 72 5.82 -5.19 2.82
N PHE A 73 4.61 -4.65 2.73
CA PHE A 73 4.17 -3.56 3.60
C PHE A 73 4.02 -4.03 5.05
N LEU A 74 3.40 -5.19 5.24
CA LEU A 74 3.22 -5.80 6.55
C LEU A 74 4.56 -6.01 7.26
N ASP A 75 5.61 -6.44 6.57
CA ASP A 75 6.95 -6.58 7.13
C ASP A 75 7.48 -5.28 7.72
N LYS A 76 7.21 -4.15 7.06
CA LYS A 76 7.59 -2.83 7.57
C LYS A 76 6.79 -2.45 8.80
N VAL A 77 5.49 -2.73 8.81
CA VAL A 77 4.62 -2.51 9.97
C VAL A 77 5.08 -3.38 11.14
N ARG A 78 5.45 -4.64 10.91
CA ARG A 78 5.90 -5.60 11.94
C ARG A 78 7.20 -5.19 12.64
N GLN A 79 8.04 -4.39 12.01
CA GLN A 79 9.22 -3.81 12.68
C GLN A 79 8.84 -2.95 13.89
N LEU A 80 7.64 -2.40 13.91
CA LEU A 80 7.13 -1.49 14.95
C LEU A 80 5.92 -2.07 15.72
N LEU A 81 5.21 -3.02 15.11
CA LEU A 81 4.10 -3.79 15.67
C LEU A 81 4.36 -5.29 15.44
N PRO A 82 5.19 -5.95 16.26
CA PRO A 82 5.63 -7.33 16.01
C PRO A 82 4.49 -8.35 15.87
N ASP A 83 3.36 -8.08 16.55
CA ASP A 83 2.18 -8.96 16.54
C ASP A 83 1.21 -8.69 15.37
N ALA A 84 1.55 -7.74 14.49
CA ALA A 84 0.79 -7.51 13.27
C ALA A 84 0.83 -8.75 12.37
N ARG A 85 -0.30 -9.08 11.77
CA ARG A 85 -0.46 -10.26 10.93
C ARG A 85 -1.15 -9.92 9.62
N GLY A 86 -1.08 -10.82 8.67
CA GLY A 86 -1.72 -10.69 7.38
C GLY A 86 -2.68 -11.83 7.08
N ILE A 87 -3.62 -11.56 6.20
CA ILE A 87 -4.42 -12.57 5.54
C ILE A 87 -4.33 -12.39 4.04
N GLU A 88 -4.20 -13.50 3.32
CA GLU A 88 -4.15 -13.54 1.87
C GLU A 88 -4.99 -14.70 1.35
N LYS A 89 -5.83 -14.44 0.36
CA LYS A 89 -6.72 -15.45 -0.19
C LYS A 89 -5.97 -16.43 -1.11
N HIS A 90 -5.01 -15.92 -1.86
CA HIS A 90 -4.36 -16.66 -2.94
C HIS A 90 -2.92 -17.05 -2.62
N GLY A 91 -2.73 -18.25 -2.09
CA GLY A 91 -1.38 -18.78 -1.79
C GLY A 91 -0.45 -18.89 -3.00
N SER A 92 -0.98 -18.84 -4.22
CA SER A 92 -0.21 -18.84 -5.46
C SER A 92 0.77 -17.67 -5.59
N ILE A 93 0.52 -16.57 -4.88
CA ILE A 93 1.43 -15.41 -4.89
C ILE A 93 2.82 -15.78 -4.34
N PHE A 94 2.89 -16.61 -3.31
CA PHE A 94 4.16 -17.05 -2.73
C PHE A 94 4.93 -17.95 -3.70
N TYR A 95 4.23 -18.79 -4.43
CA TYR A 95 4.83 -19.62 -5.46
C TYR A 95 5.35 -18.76 -6.64
N ALA A 96 4.55 -17.79 -7.09
CA ALA A 96 4.91 -16.91 -8.21
C ALA A 96 6.19 -16.09 -7.93
N PHE A 97 6.40 -15.71 -6.67
CA PHE A 97 7.60 -14.97 -6.25
C PHE A 97 8.72 -15.86 -5.68
N GLN A 98 8.54 -17.18 -5.68
CA GLN A 98 9.51 -18.16 -5.16
C GLN A 98 9.93 -17.86 -3.71
N ILE A 99 8.97 -17.42 -2.89
CA ILE A 99 9.17 -17.11 -1.48
C ILE A 99 8.38 -18.07 -0.60
N SER A 100 8.92 -18.40 0.55
CA SER A 100 8.17 -19.13 1.57
C SER A 100 7.13 -18.21 2.22
N LYS A 101 5.90 -18.73 2.38
CA LYS A 101 4.87 -17.99 3.10
C LYS A 101 5.32 -17.74 4.55
N PRO A 102 5.36 -16.48 5.01
CA PRO A 102 5.65 -16.19 6.41
C PRO A 102 4.57 -16.74 7.37
N ASP A 103 4.96 -17.11 8.58
CA ASP A 103 4.04 -17.69 9.57
C ASP A 103 2.97 -16.71 10.05
N TYR A 104 3.26 -15.41 10.00
CA TYR A 104 2.32 -14.34 10.36
C TYR A 104 1.31 -14.00 9.24
N ILE A 105 1.33 -14.72 8.12
CA ILE A 105 0.34 -14.60 7.06
C ILE A 105 -0.50 -15.88 7.01
N ASN A 106 -1.81 -15.73 7.19
CA ASN A 106 -2.76 -16.82 7.08
C ASN A 106 -3.41 -16.83 5.70
N LEU A 107 -3.54 -18.02 5.12
CA LEU A 107 -4.29 -18.20 3.88
C LEU A 107 -5.78 -18.29 4.21
N MET A 108 -6.48 -17.15 4.06
CA MET A 108 -7.91 -17.06 4.29
C MET A 108 -8.51 -15.87 3.55
N SER A 109 -9.81 -15.93 3.29
CA SER A 109 -10.55 -14.81 2.71
C SER A 109 -10.87 -13.75 3.78
N ALA A 110 -11.05 -12.50 3.35
CA ALA A 110 -11.54 -11.43 4.22
C ALA A 110 -12.92 -11.76 4.83
N GLU A 111 -13.71 -12.55 4.13
CA GLU A 111 -15.06 -12.99 4.56
C GLU A 111 -15.02 -13.94 5.76
N ASP A 112 -13.91 -14.66 5.93
CA ASP A 112 -13.72 -15.63 7.01
C ASP A 112 -13.14 -14.97 8.29
N LEU A 113 -12.78 -13.68 8.23
CA LEU A 113 -12.29 -12.95 9.38
C LEU A 113 -13.43 -12.72 10.38
N SER A 114 -13.40 -13.43 11.48
CA SER A 114 -14.47 -13.40 12.51
C SER A 114 -14.06 -12.69 13.81
N GLU A 115 -12.76 -12.49 14.02
CA GLU A 115 -12.27 -11.86 15.23
C GLU A 115 -12.25 -10.32 15.12
N SER A 116 -12.48 -9.66 16.25
CA SER A 116 -12.40 -8.20 16.34
C SER A 116 -10.94 -7.75 16.32
N VAL A 117 -10.64 -6.75 15.50
CA VAL A 117 -9.30 -6.14 15.38
C VAL A 117 -9.37 -4.63 15.59
N ASP A 118 -8.32 -4.07 16.17
CA ASP A 118 -8.24 -2.62 16.37
C ASP A 118 -8.05 -1.90 15.03
N VAL A 119 -7.16 -2.41 14.18
CA VAL A 119 -6.90 -1.85 12.86
C VAL A 119 -6.91 -2.95 11.80
N ALA A 120 -7.70 -2.74 10.76
CA ALA A 120 -7.58 -3.44 9.49
C ALA A 120 -6.91 -2.52 8.46
N PHE A 121 -5.89 -3.01 7.80
CA PHE A 121 -5.32 -2.36 6.62
C PHE A 121 -5.82 -3.06 5.37
N VAL A 122 -6.28 -2.29 4.38
CA VAL A 122 -6.72 -2.80 3.09
C VAL A 122 -5.94 -2.07 2.01
N GLY A 123 -4.81 -2.66 1.63
CA GLY A 123 -3.93 -2.12 0.59
C GLY A 123 -4.39 -2.57 -0.79
N TRP A 124 -5.00 -1.66 -1.53
CA TRP A 124 -5.34 -1.89 -2.92
C TRP A 124 -6.27 -3.09 -3.19
N MET A 125 -7.52 -2.97 -2.75
CA MET A 125 -8.56 -3.98 -3.00
C MET A 125 -8.60 -4.36 -4.50
N GLU A 126 -8.60 -5.64 -4.79
CA GLU A 126 -8.62 -6.15 -6.15
C GLU A 126 -9.81 -5.61 -6.95
N PRO A 127 -9.62 -5.22 -8.23
CA PRO A 127 -10.71 -4.71 -9.06
C PRO A 127 -11.89 -5.69 -9.14
N GLY A 128 -13.10 -5.17 -8.96
CA GLY A 128 -14.33 -5.95 -8.99
C GLY A 128 -14.67 -6.68 -7.69
N GLN A 129 -13.80 -6.60 -6.67
CA GLN A 129 -14.06 -7.18 -5.35
C GLN A 129 -14.63 -6.10 -4.41
N ASP A 130 -15.53 -6.50 -3.52
CA ASP A 130 -16.00 -5.68 -2.41
C ASP A 130 -16.20 -6.54 -1.16
N PHE A 131 -15.22 -6.52 -0.28
CA PHE A 131 -15.30 -7.19 1.03
C PHE A 131 -15.37 -6.21 2.20
N ARG A 132 -15.64 -4.91 1.93
CA ARG A 132 -15.72 -3.86 2.96
C ARG A 132 -16.69 -4.20 4.09
N ARG A 133 -17.83 -4.81 3.76
CA ARG A 133 -18.82 -5.23 4.76
C ARG A 133 -18.26 -6.18 5.81
N PHE A 134 -17.38 -7.09 5.39
CA PHE A 134 -16.78 -8.06 6.30
C PHE A 134 -15.71 -7.38 7.16
N VAL A 135 -14.88 -6.54 6.56
CA VAL A 135 -13.89 -5.73 7.28
C VAL A 135 -14.56 -4.84 8.32
N ALA A 136 -15.64 -4.15 7.94
CA ALA A 136 -16.37 -3.22 8.80
C ALA A 136 -17.01 -3.91 10.03
N LYS A 137 -17.34 -5.19 9.94
CA LYS A 137 -17.85 -5.98 11.07
C LYS A 137 -16.78 -6.28 12.10
N CYS A 138 -15.54 -6.43 11.67
CA CYS A 138 -14.45 -6.91 12.50
C CYS A 138 -13.56 -5.77 12.99
N ALA A 139 -13.36 -4.71 12.20
CA ALA A 139 -12.43 -3.64 12.52
C ALA A 139 -13.06 -2.49 13.32
N LYS A 140 -12.27 -1.89 14.21
CA LYS A 140 -12.58 -0.62 14.87
C LYS A 140 -12.10 0.58 14.06
N CYS A 141 -11.00 0.41 13.33
CA CYS A 141 -10.42 1.38 12.42
C CYS A 141 -9.98 0.67 11.13
N VAL A 142 -10.17 1.32 10.00
CA VAL A 142 -9.72 0.85 8.69
C VAL A 142 -8.79 1.87 8.07
N VAL A 143 -7.61 1.44 7.71
CA VAL A 143 -6.70 2.20 6.85
C VAL A 143 -6.76 1.56 5.47
N THR A 144 -7.16 2.32 4.47
CA THR A 144 -7.26 1.80 3.11
C THR A 144 -6.48 2.66 2.14
N THR A 145 -5.87 2.04 1.15
CA THR A 145 -5.24 2.74 0.05
C THR A 145 -5.83 2.28 -1.27
N PHE A 146 -6.04 3.21 -2.16
CA PHE A 146 -6.67 2.99 -3.46
C PHE A 146 -6.23 4.03 -4.48
N ASP A 147 -6.59 3.78 -5.71
CA ASP A 147 -6.29 4.58 -6.87
C ASP A 147 -7.58 5.23 -7.41
N THR A 148 -7.56 6.52 -7.65
CA THR A 148 -8.68 7.26 -8.23
C THR A 148 -8.99 6.89 -9.69
N GLY A 149 -8.14 6.09 -10.33
CA GLY A 149 -8.34 5.59 -11.70
C GLY A 149 -9.37 4.48 -11.84
N GLY A 150 -10.10 4.12 -10.76
CA GLY A 150 -11.15 3.08 -10.79
C GLY A 150 -10.61 1.66 -10.89
N GLN A 151 -9.38 1.44 -10.47
CA GLN A 151 -8.72 0.12 -10.58
C GLN A 151 -8.60 -0.60 -9.24
N CYS A 152 -9.30 -0.12 -8.22
CA CYS A 152 -9.36 -0.75 -6.91
C CYS A 152 -10.83 -0.94 -6.51
N GLY A 153 -11.19 -2.13 -6.08
CA GLY A 153 -12.52 -2.44 -5.62
C GLY A 153 -13.59 -2.25 -6.71
N ILE A 154 -14.76 -1.82 -6.29
CA ILE A 154 -15.85 -1.41 -7.17
C ILE A 154 -15.81 0.11 -7.37
N SER A 155 -16.45 0.63 -8.39
CA SER A 155 -16.39 2.03 -8.85
C SER A 155 -16.73 3.12 -7.82
N SER A 156 -17.31 2.74 -6.66
CA SER A 156 -17.59 3.63 -5.52
C SER A 156 -17.00 3.10 -4.21
N GLY A 157 -16.04 2.21 -4.25
CA GLY A 157 -15.96 1.17 -3.25
C GLY A 157 -14.71 1.09 -2.38
N CYS A 158 -14.09 2.20 -1.99
CA CYS A 158 -13.05 2.14 -0.93
C CYS A 158 -13.47 2.87 0.35
N GLU A 159 -14.67 3.38 0.41
CA GLU A 159 -15.20 4.21 1.48
C GLU A 159 -15.98 3.36 2.49
N TYR A 160 -15.95 3.76 3.77
CA TYR A 160 -16.54 2.99 4.88
C TYR A 160 -17.61 3.75 5.64
N GLU A 161 -18.00 4.96 5.18
CA GLU A 161 -19.04 5.78 5.83
C GLU A 161 -20.38 5.04 5.89
N GLU A 162 -20.75 4.31 4.85
CA GLU A 162 -21.99 3.52 4.80
C GLU A 162 -22.05 2.41 5.86
N PHE A 163 -20.91 2.02 6.43
CA PHE A 163 -20.83 1.03 7.51
C PHE A 163 -20.70 1.66 8.90
N GLY A 164 -21.00 2.96 9.03
CA GLY A 164 -21.00 3.68 10.31
C GLY A 164 -19.61 4.12 10.78
N PHE A 165 -18.64 4.21 9.87
CA PHE A 165 -17.33 4.79 10.14
C PHE A 165 -17.33 6.27 9.77
N GLN A 166 -16.40 7.01 10.37
CA GLN A 166 -16.11 8.38 10.00
C GLN A 166 -14.70 8.45 9.42
N ARG A 167 -14.52 9.23 8.36
CA ARG A 167 -13.19 9.49 7.79
C ARG A 167 -12.45 10.47 8.69
N VAL A 168 -11.36 10.01 9.30
CA VAL A 168 -10.57 10.74 10.29
C VAL A 168 -9.39 11.47 9.66
N ALA A 169 -8.78 10.84 8.67
CA ALA A 169 -7.61 11.39 8.00
C ALA A 169 -7.52 10.91 6.55
N TRP A 170 -6.74 11.63 5.78
CA TRP A 170 -6.36 11.22 4.43
C TRP A 170 -5.04 11.84 4.03
N TRP A 171 -4.34 11.16 3.14
CA TRP A 171 -3.13 11.68 2.49
C TRP A 171 -2.91 11.01 1.13
N ARG A 172 -1.89 11.47 0.42
CA ARG A 172 -1.54 10.97 -0.91
C ARG A 172 -0.10 10.48 -0.91
N THR A 173 0.14 9.41 -1.62
CA THR A 173 1.48 9.02 -2.05
C THR A 173 1.57 9.06 -3.56
N PRO A 174 2.74 9.32 -4.14
CA PRO A 174 2.95 9.17 -5.56
C PRO A 174 2.60 7.76 -6.04
N SER A 175 2.09 7.68 -7.25
CA SER A 175 1.85 6.39 -7.89
C SER A 175 3.18 5.72 -8.27
N TRP A 176 3.13 4.43 -8.53
CA TRP A 176 4.29 3.72 -9.08
C TRP A 176 4.79 4.31 -10.40
N ILE A 177 3.93 4.96 -11.16
CA ILE A 177 4.31 5.65 -12.40
C ILE A 177 5.22 6.83 -12.09
N ASP A 178 4.90 7.61 -11.05
CA ASP A 178 5.73 8.73 -10.61
C ASP A 178 7.07 8.22 -10.06
N VAL A 179 7.04 7.15 -9.27
CA VAL A 179 8.24 6.47 -8.77
C VAL A 179 9.09 5.95 -9.91
N ASN A 180 8.51 5.28 -10.89
CA ASN A 180 9.21 4.76 -12.05
C ASN A 180 9.83 5.89 -12.89
N GLY A 181 9.10 7.00 -13.06
CA GLY A 181 9.61 8.18 -13.76
C GLY A 181 10.82 8.78 -13.06
N GLN A 182 10.80 8.89 -11.75
CA GLN A 182 11.93 9.38 -10.96
C GLN A 182 13.12 8.43 -11.01
N LEU A 183 12.90 7.11 -10.87
CA LEU A 183 13.93 6.08 -11.04
C LEU A 183 14.62 6.19 -12.38
N MET A 184 13.82 6.28 -13.43
CA MET A 184 14.36 6.36 -14.79
C MET A 184 15.15 7.63 -15.00
N ASN A 185 14.71 8.76 -14.47
CA ASN A 185 15.41 10.03 -14.57
C ASN A 185 16.71 10.05 -13.74
N ARG A 186 16.74 9.40 -12.59
CA ARG A 186 17.88 9.43 -11.67
C ARG A 186 18.96 8.41 -12.01
N TYR A 187 18.56 7.18 -12.32
CA TYR A 187 19.52 6.06 -12.47
C TYR A 187 19.65 5.56 -13.90
N TYR A 188 18.66 5.84 -14.74
CA TYR A 188 18.61 5.31 -16.09
C TYR A 188 18.19 6.42 -17.04
N THR A 189 19.15 6.99 -17.74
CA THR A 189 18.87 7.98 -18.78
C THR A 189 17.83 7.44 -19.76
N PRO A 190 16.91 8.26 -20.22
CA PRO A 190 15.62 7.88 -20.71
C PRO A 190 15.69 7.03 -21.97
N SER A 191 15.35 5.81 -21.80
CA SER A 191 15.24 4.86 -22.89
C SER A 191 13.80 4.56 -23.29
N LEU A 192 12.82 5.28 -22.71
CA LEU A 192 11.47 5.28 -23.25
C LEU A 192 11.38 6.32 -24.35
N ASP A 193 10.78 5.93 -25.47
CA ASP A 193 10.41 6.89 -26.51
C ASP A 193 9.37 7.90 -25.97
N LEU A 194 9.27 9.05 -26.64
CA LEU A 194 8.38 10.14 -26.24
C LEU A 194 6.92 9.71 -26.16
N GLY A 195 6.46 8.86 -27.08
CA GLY A 195 5.08 8.38 -27.11
C GLY A 195 4.74 7.54 -25.88
N LYS A 196 5.64 6.65 -25.46
CA LYS A 196 5.45 5.86 -24.22
C LYS A 196 5.49 6.75 -22.97
N LYS A 197 6.34 7.79 -22.95
CA LYS A 197 6.36 8.78 -21.87
C LYS A 197 5.04 9.55 -21.76
N GLU A 198 4.50 10.01 -22.89
CA GLU A 198 3.22 10.74 -22.91
C GLU A 198 2.05 9.86 -22.46
N GLN A 199 2.05 8.60 -22.89
CA GLN A 199 1.02 7.65 -22.51
C GLN A 199 1.10 7.32 -21.01
N LEU A 200 2.30 7.14 -20.47
CA LEU A 200 2.49 6.97 -19.02
C LEU A 200 2.12 8.23 -18.25
N ALA A 201 2.38 9.42 -18.80
CA ALA A 201 1.97 10.68 -18.19
C ALA A 201 0.44 10.82 -18.06
N LYS A 202 -0.32 10.28 -19.03
CA LYS A 202 -1.80 10.23 -18.93
C LYS A 202 -2.30 9.33 -17.80
N LEU A 203 -1.56 8.29 -17.47
CA LEU A 203 -1.87 7.42 -16.34
C LEU A 203 -1.46 8.02 -14.98
N ARG A 204 -0.67 9.10 -14.96
CA ARG A 204 -0.21 9.78 -13.73
C ARG A 204 -1.31 10.49 -12.96
N THR A 205 -2.51 10.60 -13.49
CA THR A 205 -3.67 11.11 -12.73
C THR A 205 -4.10 10.17 -11.62
N ALA A 206 -3.66 8.93 -11.65
CA ALA A 206 -3.93 7.94 -10.63
C ALA A 206 -2.91 8.06 -9.48
N HIS A 207 -3.33 8.70 -8.40
CA HIS A 207 -2.55 8.77 -7.18
C HIS A 207 -3.04 7.75 -6.18
N ASN A 208 -2.15 7.18 -5.39
CA ASN A 208 -2.53 6.38 -4.24
C ASN A 208 -3.07 7.32 -3.16
N PHE A 209 -4.35 7.22 -2.91
CA PHE A 209 -5.00 7.84 -1.75
C PHE A 209 -4.98 6.87 -0.59
N TRP A 210 -4.75 7.42 0.58
CA TRP A 210 -4.86 6.75 1.85
C TRP A 210 -5.99 7.40 2.62
N TYR A 211 -6.95 6.62 3.03
CA TYR A 211 -8.04 7.05 3.88
C TYR A 211 -7.99 6.27 5.19
N VAL A 212 -8.30 6.97 6.27
CA VAL A 212 -8.41 6.40 7.60
C VAL A 212 -9.85 6.56 8.05
N TYR A 213 -10.49 5.46 8.30
CA TYR A 213 -11.85 5.37 8.78
C TYR A 213 -11.87 4.78 10.19
N ALA A 214 -12.60 5.38 11.11
CA ALA A 214 -12.69 4.88 12.47
C ALA A 214 -14.14 4.89 12.96
N LYS A 215 -14.44 4.05 13.93
CA LYS A 215 -15.68 4.17 14.68
C LYS A 215 -15.71 5.53 15.39
N PRO A 216 -16.91 6.18 15.51
CA PRO A 216 -17.02 7.55 16.01
C PRO A 216 -16.31 7.82 17.34
N GLU A 217 -16.34 6.86 18.24
CA GLU A 217 -15.70 6.96 19.57
C GLU A 217 -14.17 6.99 19.55
N LEU A 218 -13.54 6.66 18.42
CA LEU A 218 -12.09 6.64 18.27
C LEU A 218 -11.53 7.83 17.50
N THR A 219 -12.38 8.60 16.84
CA THR A 219 -11.97 9.66 15.90
C THR A 219 -11.05 10.69 16.56
N ALA A 220 -11.49 11.30 17.65
CA ALA A 220 -10.71 12.33 18.34
C ALA A 220 -9.34 11.81 18.84
N ARG A 221 -9.29 10.55 19.26
CA ARG A 221 -8.05 9.92 19.75
C ARG A 221 -7.05 9.69 18.63
N ILE A 222 -7.52 9.23 17.47
CA ILE A 222 -6.69 9.00 16.29
C ILE A 222 -6.21 10.34 15.73
N GLU A 223 -7.09 11.34 15.61
CA GLU A 223 -6.72 12.69 15.16
C GLU A 223 -5.63 13.31 16.04
N SER A 224 -5.82 13.26 17.36
CA SER A 224 -4.83 13.75 18.32
C SER A 224 -3.49 13.03 18.19
N GLY A 225 -3.52 11.71 18.02
CA GLY A 225 -2.34 10.90 17.81
C GLY A 225 -1.58 11.30 16.55
N LEU A 226 -2.29 11.41 15.43
CA LEU A 226 -1.71 11.82 14.15
C LEU A 226 -1.16 13.25 14.21
N GLN A 227 -1.88 14.21 14.78
CA GLN A 227 -1.42 15.60 14.90
C GLN A 227 -0.16 15.72 15.76
N TRP A 228 -0.10 14.97 16.86
CA TRP A 228 1.06 14.99 17.75
C TRP A 228 2.31 14.39 17.10
N TRP A 229 2.15 13.25 16.40
CA TRP A 229 3.25 12.55 15.76
C TRP A 229 3.68 13.21 14.47
N LEU A 230 2.76 13.70 13.64
CA LEU A 230 3.07 14.37 12.38
C LEU A 230 3.93 15.60 12.60
N LYS A 231 3.67 16.39 13.64
CA LYS A 231 4.55 17.51 14.02
C LYS A 231 5.99 17.12 14.32
N LYS A 232 6.23 15.86 14.67
CA LYS A 232 7.57 15.32 14.95
C LYS A 232 8.21 14.59 13.77
N LEU A 233 7.40 14.11 12.85
CA LEU A 233 7.82 13.27 11.73
C LEU A 233 7.78 14.01 10.39
N GLU A 234 7.07 15.15 10.31
CA GLU A 234 7.13 16.00 9.15
C GLU A 234 8.49 16.70 9.12
N ASP A 235 9.41 16.09 8.44
CA ASP A 235 10.49 16.84 7.82
C ASP A 235 9.85 17.75 6.77
N PRO A 236 9.96 19.10 6.88
CA PRO A 236 9.48 20.01 5.85
C PRO A 236 10.13 19.74 4.49
N ASN A 237 11.18 18.94 4.45
CA ASN A 237 11.83 18.42 3.27
C ASN A 237 11.39 16.99 2.92
N ASP A 238 10.34 16.41 3.52
CA ASP A 238 9.77 15.11 3.14
C ASP A 238 9.18 15.21 1.72
N ARG A 239 10.03 15.62 0.82
CA ARG A 239 9.86 15.37 -0.60
C ARG A 239 9.89 13.87 -0.72
N PHE A 240 8.97 13.33 -1.50
CA PHE A 240 9.02 11.95 -1.90
C PHE A 240 10.44 11.64 -2.35
N ASP A 241 11.27 11.24 -1.41
CA ASP A 241 12.60 10.77 -1.71
C ASP A 241 12.48 9.31 -2.08
N PHE A 242 12.85 9.05 -3.31
CA PHE A 242 12.92 7.72 -3.85
C PHE A 242 13.82 6.81 -3.00
N GLU A 243 14.86 7.35 -2.40
CA GLU A 243 15.75 6.63 -1.48
C GLU A 243 15.01 6.22 -0.20
N SER A 244 14.06 7.00 0.29
CA SER A 244 13.28 6.63 1.46
C SER A 244 12.30 5.46 1.21
N VAL A 245 12.03 5.14 -0.04
CA VAL A 245 11.30 3.91 -0.43
C VAL A 245 12.25 2.72 -0.52
N LEU A 246 13.54 2.99 -0.69
CA LEU A 246 14.59 1.96 -0.79
C LEU A 246 15.27 1.67 0.55
N ASP A 247 15.21 2.59 1.51
CA ASP A 247 15.64 2.42 2.89
C ASP A 247 14.53 1.78 3.73
#